data_d451acbbf9e7aa7d46e1d147f1a8eab4
#
_entry.id   d451acbbf9e7aa7d46e1d147f1a8eab4
#
_cell.length_a   1.000
_cell.length_b   1.000
_cell.length_c   1.000
_cell.angle_alpha   90.00
_cell.angle_beta   90.00
_cell.angle_gamma   90.00
#
_symmetry.space_group_name_H-M   'P 1'
#
loop_
_entity.id
_entity.type
_entity.pdbx_description
1 polymer ?
#
loop_
_entity_poly.entity_id
_entity_poly.type
_entity_poly.pdbx_seq_one_letter_code
_entity_poly.pdbx_strand_id
1 'polypeptide(L)'
;MADFIIKSAAGTGNKTIIQGQDQSGSNYAIQVGDAGATTLTNATLTTATITAGTFPAGHVIQQVSSIYDPGASNISTSSTDFQASGLFLTITPTNAANDICMCFHINGFLQSNAGANAIVDIQRSINGGGYTRMGGSNTYAFAHTYNTNSISTGIVFTDTDFSSWTTGTIVYKLFYRTDNASHAMTFVRALTDNCAWAMEIKR
;
A
#
# COMPACT_ATOMS: atom_id res chain seq x y z
N MET A 1 29.79 -10.59 39.26
CA MET A 1 30.14 -9.78 38.09
C MET A 1 29.80 -8.35 38.45
N ALA A 2 30.70 -7.38 38.21
CA ALA A 2 30.44 -6.00 38.61
C ALA A 2 29.55 -5.30 37.60
N ASP A 3 28.52 -4.62 38.06
CA ASP A 3 27.63 -3.83 37.21
C ASP A 3 28.36 -2.60 36.64
N PHE A 4 28.23 -2.36 35.36
CA PHE A 4 28.74 -1.16 34.75
C PHE A 4 27.60 -0.11 34.71
N ILE A 5 27.70 0.88 35.59
CA ILE A 5 26.68 1.93 35.70
C ILE A 5 27.26 3.25 35.22
N ILE A 6 26.68 3.82 34.17
CA ILE A 6 26.95 5.19 33.73
C ILE A 6 25.88 6.08 34.34
N LYS A 7 26.27 6.95 35.27
CA LYS A 7 25.40 7.98 35.86
C LYS A 7 25.76 9.34 35.30
N SER A 8 24.78 10.12 34.86
CA SER A 8 24.98 11.51 34.60
C SER A 8 25.23 12.25 35.92
N ALA A 9 26.03 13.35 35.88
CA ALA A 9 26.27 14.16 37.06
C ALA A 9 24.95 14.70 37.65
N ALA A 10 24.85 14.67 38.97
CA ALA A 10 23.66 15.12 39.68
C ALA A 10 23.44 16.63 39.44
N GLY A 11 22.21 17.01 39.08
CA GLY A 11 21.84 18.43 39.08
C GLY A 11 20.78 18.85 38.07
N THR A 12 20.55 18.12 37.01
CA THR A 12 19.59 18.53 35.97
C THR A 12 18.83 17.33 35.39
N GLY A 13 18.05 16.65 36.17
CA GLY A 13 16.94 15.82 35.75
C GLY A 13 17.18 14.64 34.79
N ASN A 14 18.20 14.60 33.99
CA ASN A 14 18.42 13.56 32.98
C ASN A 14 19.34 12.44 33.49
N LYS A 15 18.79 11.29 33.76
CA LYS A 15 19.55 10.09 34.13
C LYS A 15 19.58 9.13 32.94
N THR A 16 20.76 8.90 32.38
CA THR A 16 20.98 7.77 31.48
C THR A 16 21.47 6.60 32.35
N ILE A 17 20.73 5.52 32.41
CA ILE A 17 21.13 4.31 33.12
C ILE A 17 21.29 3.22 32.08
N ILE A 18 22.52 2.73 31.90
CA ILE A 18 22.77 1.48 31.20
C ILE A 18 22.89 0.40 32.26
N GLN A 19 21.90 -0.46 32.34
CA GLN A 19 21.86 -1.52 33.34
C GLN A 19 22.01 -2.85 32.64
N GLY A 20 23.07 -3.58 32.97
CA GLY A 20 23.23 -4.99 32.59
C GLY A 20 22.85 -5.89 33.76
N GLN A 21 22.13 -6.95 33.51
CA GLN A 21 21.82 -7.94 34.50
C GLN A 21 22.54 -9.27 34.23
N ASP A 22 22.59 -10.04 35.28
CA ASP A 22 23.30 -11.29 35.38
C ASP A 22 22.67 -12.47 34.62
N GLN A 23 23.27 -13.64 34.75
CA GLN A 23 22.90 -14.88 34.08
C GLN A 23 21.48 -15.42 34.38
N SER A 24 20.69 -14.76 35.21
CA SER A 24 19.33 -15.21 35.55
C SER A 24 18.24 -14.77 34.57
N GLY A 25 18.60 -14.11 33.44
CA GLY A 25 17.67 -13.89 32.33
C GLY A 25 16.81 -12.64 32.43
N SER A 26 17.20 -11.67 33.22
CA SER A 26 16.44 -10.42 33.33
C SER A 26 17.08 -9.29 32.55
N ASN A 27 16.30 -8.69 31.84
CA ASN A 27 16.28 -7.55 30.91
C ASN A 27 17.42 -6.52 30.98
N TYR A 28 18.10 -6.34 29.88
CA TYR A 28 18.86 -5.13 29.62
C TYR A 28 17.88 -4.01 29.27
N ALA A 29 17.92 -2.91 30.00
CA ALA A 29 17.15 -1.73 29.67
C ALA A 29 18.10 -0.53 29.54
N ILE A 30 18.09 0.14 28.40
CA ILE A 30 18.59 1.49 28.30
C ILE A 30 17.40 2.39 28.63
N GLN A 31 17.36 2.93 29.85
CA GLN A 31 16.35 3.89 30.22
C GLN A 31 16.94 5.30 30.09
N VAL A 32 16.28 6.12 29.30
CA VAL A 32 16.54 7.57 29.25
C VAL A 32 15.44 8.25 30.03
N GLY A 33 15.83 9.03 31.01
CA GLY A 33 14.88 9.67 31.94
C GLY A 33 14.03 10.78 31.29
N ASP A 34 13.15 11.32 32.07
CA ASP A 34 11.89 12.02 31.86
C ASP A 34 11.77 13.11 30.79
N ALA A 35 12.78 13.54 30.09
CA ALA A 35 12.67 14.56 29.04
C ALA A 35 13.77 14.51 27.97
N GLY A 36 14.50 13.42 27.87
CA GLY A 36 15.66 13.34 26.98
C GLY A 36 15.43 12.48 25.75
N ALA A 37 15.70 13.03 24.57
CA ALA A 37 15.86 12.24 23.37
C ALA A 37 17.13 11.39 23.46
N THR A 38 17.03 10.07 23.28
CA THR A 38 18.21 9.22 23.10
C THR A 38 18.57 9.19 21.64
N THR A 39 19.72 9.71 21.28
CA THR A 39 20.26 9.57 19.93
C THR A 39 21.16 8.35 19.89
N LEU A 40 20.77 7.34 19.14
CA LEU A 40 21.61 6.19 18.84
C LEU A 40 22.26 6.43 17.48
N THR A 41 23.52 6.86 17.48
CA THR A 41 24.28 7.05 16.25
C THR A 41 24.96 5.73 15.87
N ASN A 42 24.77 5.25 14.64
CA ASN A 42 25.36 3.99 14.15
C ASN A 42 24.93 2.72 14.92
N ALA A 43 23.73 2.70 15.48
CA ALA A 43 23.19 1.52 16.15
C ALA A 43 22.60 0.52 15.14
N THR A 44 22.99 -0.76 15.26
CA THR A 44 22.33 -1.84 14.56
C THR A 44 21.31 -2.48 15.49
N LEU A 45 20.03 -2.39 15.13
CA LEU A 45 18.93 -3.00 15.88
C LEU A 45 18.57 -4.32 15.19
N THR A 46 18.93 -5.46 15.79
CA THR A 46 18.76 -6.77 15.15
C THR A 46 17.34 -7.34 15.30
N THR A 47 16.59 -6.97 16.31
CA THR A 47 15.19 -7.38 16.56
C THR A 47 14.49 -6.30 17.38
N ALA A 48 14.24 -5.15 16.76
CA ALA A 48 13.59 -4.05 17.47
C ALA A 48 12.08 -4.07 17.23
N THR A 49 11.30 -4.07 18.30
CA THR A 49 9.88 -3.72 18.24
C THR A 49 9.74 -2.26 18.61
N ILE A 50 9.35 -1.41 17.64
CA ILE A 50 9.10 0.00 17.89
C ILE A 50 7.61 0.17 18.17
N THR A 51 7.25 0.29 19.44
CA THR A 51 5.84 0.30 19.88
C THR A 51 5.17 1.67 19.69
N ALA A 52 5.92 2.76 19.68
CA ALA A 52 5.40 4.13 19.55
C ALA A 52 6.43 5.06 18.88
N GLY A 53 6.97 4.65 17.75
CA GLY A 53 7.94 5.46 17.01
C GLY A 53 7.27 6.60 16.25
N THR A 54 7.79 7.82 16.37
CA THR A 54 7.48 8.90 15.46
C THR A 54 8.43 8.84 14.28
N PHE A 55 7.93 8.39 13.13
CA PHE A 55 8.70 8.39 11.90
C PHE A 55 8.64 9.78 11.23
N PRO A 56 9.70 10.24 10.56
CA PRO A 56 9.65 11.45 9.74
C PRO A 56 8.61 11.35 8.62
N ALA A 57 8.21 12.50 8.07
CA ALA A 57 7.43 12.52 6.83
C ALA A 57 8.18 11.82 5.69
N GLY A 58 7.44 11.15 4.80
CA GLY A 58 8.01 10.35 3.71
C GLY A 58 8.37 8.91 4.09
N HIS A 59 8.28 8.53 5.36
CA HIS A 59 8.54 7.14 5.77
C HIS A 59 7.44 6.19 5.31
N VAL A 60 7.83 5.00 4.84
CA VAL A 60 6.90 3.91 4.58
C VAL A 60 6.54 3.26 5.91
N ILE A 61 5.27 3.31 6.27
CA ILE A 61 4.72 2.74 7.52
C ILE A 61 4.43 1.25 7.34
N GLN A 62 3.80 0.91 6.22
CA GLN A 62 3.47 -0.47 5.86
C GLN A 62 3.41 -0.64 4.35
N GLN A 63 3.55 -1.88 3.91
CA GLN A 63 3.38 -2.28 2.52
C GLN A 63 2.50 -3.53 2.45
N VAL A 64 1.62 -3.56 1.46
CA VAL A 64 0.82 -4.73 1.11
C VAL A 64 0.99 -5.04 -0.38
N SER A 65 0.83 -6.30 -0.74
CA SER A 65 0.89 -6.73 -2.14
C SER A 65 -0.15 -7.81 -2.42
N SER A 66 -0.50 -7.95 -3.69
CA SER A 66 -1.41 -8.97 -4.19
C SER A 66 -0.94 -9.43 -5.56
N ILE A 67 -1.10 -10.72 -5.81
CA ILE A 67 -0.91 -11.34 -7.12
C ILE A 67 -2.26 -11.90 -7.54
N TYR A 68 -2.62 -11.71 -8.79
CA TYR A 68 -3.82 -12.25 -9.38
C TYR A 68 -3.46 -13.05 -10.64
N ASP A 69 -3.64 -14.37 -10.54
CA ASP A 69 -3.54 -15.30 -11.66
C ASP A 69 -4.97 -15.60 -12.15
N PRO A 70 -5.32 -15.25 -13.39
CA PRO A 70 -6.63 -15.59 -13.97
C PRO A 70 -6.76 -17.07 -14.31
N GLY A 71 -5.70 -17.87 -14.13
CA GLY A 71 -5.66 -19.27 -14.53
C GLY A 71 -5.66 -19.45 -16.05
N ALA A 72 -6.34 -20.49 -16.53
CA ALA A 72 -6.35 -20.87 -17.95
C ALA A 72 -7.32 -20.05 -18.83
N SER A 73 -8.04 -19.08 -18.27
CA SER A 73 -9.07 -18.33 -18.99
C SER A 73 -8.76 -16.85 -19.06
N ASN A 74 -8.97 -16.25 -20.23
CA ASN A 74 -8.96 -14.80 -20.35
C ASN A 74 -10.12 -14.17 -19.55
N ILE A 75 -9.87 -13.04 -18.95
CA ILE A 75 -10.92 -12.20 -18.36
C ILE A 75 -11.35 -11.18 -19.42
N SER A 76 -12.58 -11.27 -19.87
CA SER A 76 -13.11 -10.45 -20.96
C SER A 76 -14.49 -9.89 -20.60
N THR A 77 -14.85 -8.78 -21.22
CA THR A 77 -16.18 -8.19 -21.11
C THR A 77 -16.56 -7.41 -22.38
N SER A 78 -17.84 -7.39 -22.68
CA SER A 78 -18.46 -6.45 -23.63
C SER A 78 -19.32 -5.39 -22.90
N SER A 79 -19.24 -5.34 -21.57
CA SER A 79 -19.99 -4.35 -20.79
C SER A 79 -19.40 -2.95 -20.95
N THR A 80 -20.27 -1.97 -21.12
CA THR A 80 -19.95 -0.55 -21.03
C THR A 80 -19.95 -0.03 -19.59
N ASP A 81 -20.44 -0.85 -18.64
CA ASP A 81 -20.33 -0.59 -17.23
C ASP A 81 -19.08 -1.25 -16.65
N PHE A 82 -18.47 -0.61 -15.66
CA PHE A 82 -17.27 -1.12 -15.01
C PHE A 82 -17.54 -2.46 -14.31
N GLN A 83 -16.77 -3.45 -14.69
CA GLN A 83 -16.75 -4.80 -14.10
C GLN A 83 -15.56 -4.91 -13.15
N ALA A 84 -15.79 -5.51 -11.98
CA ALA A 84 -14.74 -5.74 -11.00
C ALA A 84 -13.79 -6.84 -11.46
N SER A 85 -12.48 -6.59 -11.38
CA SER A 85 -11.47 -7.63 -11.60
C SER A 85 -11.20 -8.43 -10.31
N GLY A 86 -10.42 -9.51 -10.44
CA GLY A 86 -9.86 -10.23 -9.31
C GLY A 86 -8.64 -9.55 -8.66
N LEU A 87 -8.08 -8.50 -9.30
CA LEU A 87 -6.91 -7.80 -8.77
C LEU A 87 -7.33 -6.68 -7.82
N PHE A 88 -6.96 -6.82 -6.56
CA PHE A 88 -7.27 -5.85 -5.51
C PHE A 88 -6.19 -5.82 -4.43
N LEU A 89 -6.15 -4.74 -3.68
CA LEU A 89 -5.33 -4.52 -2.50
C LEU A 89 -6.22 -4.19 -1.31
N THR A 90 -5.87 -4.71 -0.16
CA THR A 90 -6.51 -4.35 1.12
C THR A 90 -5.44 -3.80 2.05
N ILE A 91 -5.66 -2.60 2.54
CA ILE A 91 -4.77 -1.94 3.50
C ILE A 91 -5.60 -1.38 4.66
N THR A 92 -5.04 -1.45 5.87
CA THR A 92 -5.62 -0.78 7.04
C THR A 92 -4.68 0.36 7.43
N PRO A 93 -4.95 1.59 7.01
CA PRO A 93 -4.08 2.72 7.33
C PRO A 93 -3.95 2.91 8.83
N THR A 94 -2.81 3.44 9.26
CA THR A 94 -2.58 3.79 10.66
C THR A 94 -3.06 5.20 11.00
N ASN A 95 -3.17 6.07 9.99
CA ASN A 95 -3.63 7.45 10.14
C ASN A 95 -4.27 7.96 8.85
N ALA A 96 -5.43 8.64 8.96
CA ALA A 96 -6.12 9.25 7.82
C ALA A 96 -5.35 10.39 7.14
N ALA A 97 -4.36 10.96 7.82
CA ALA A 97 -3.49 12.00 7.26
C ALA A 97 -2.34 11.45 6.38
N ASN A 98 -2.09 10.15 6.40
CA ASN A 98 -1.05 9.54 5.58
C ASN A 98 -1.47 9.44 4.12
N ASP A 99 -0.52 9.17 3.23
CA ASP A 99 -0.78 8.89 1.82
C ASP A 99 -0.72 7.39 1.55
N ILE A 100 -1.52 6.91 0.58
CA ILE A 100 -1.42 5.55 0.07
C ILE A 100 -0.92 5.60 -1.36
N CYS A 101 0.36 5.27 -1.56
CA CYS A 101 0.95 5.12 -2.89
C CYS A 101 0.79 3.67 -3.35
N MET A 102 0.27 3.47 -4.57
CA MET A 102 -0.02 2.13 -5.09
C MET A 102 0.40 1.98 -6.56
N CYS A 103 0.64 0.74 -6.95
CA CYS A 103 0.83 0.34 -8.33
C CYS A 103 -0.01 -0.89 -8.64
N PHE A 104 -0.70 -0.85 -9.77
CA PHE A 104 -1.37 -2.00 -10.37
C PHE A 104 -0.67 -2.32 -11.69
N HIS A 105 -0.07 -3.47 -11.79
CA HIS A 105 0.57 -3.95 -13.00
C HIS A 105 -0.34 -4.97 -13.69
N ILE A 106 -0.73 -4.66 -14.92
CA ILE A 106 -1.60 -5.47 -15.77
C ILE A 106 -0.75 -6.06 -16.88
N ASN A 107 -0.70 -7.37 -16.97
CA ASN A 107 0.03 -8.07 -18.01
C ASN A 107 -0.93 -8.62 -19.05
N GLY A 108 -0.87 -8.11 -20.27
CA GLY A 108 -1.69 -8.56 -21.37
C GLY A 108 -3.08 -7.93 -21.45
N PHE A 109 -3.14 -6.65 -21.66
CA PHE A 109 -4.35 -5.89 -21.93
C PHE A 109 -4.62 -5.88 -23.45
N LEU A 110 -5.73 -6.43 -23.88
CA LEU A 110 -6.01 -6.64 -25.29
C LEU A 110 -7.43 -6.19 -25.65
N GLN A 111 -7.55 -5.40 -26.69
CA GLN A 111 -8.82 -5.10 -27.36
C GLN A 111 -9.01 -6.02 -28.56
N SER A 112 -10.15 -6.68 -28.67
CA SER A 112 -10.40 -7.69 -29.71
C SER A 112 -10.78 -7.12 -31.09
N ASN A 113 -11.27 -5.87 -31.15
CA ASN A 113 -11.70 -5.24 -32.41
C ASN A 113 -11.33 -3.77 -32.48
N ALA A 114 -11.03 -3.28 -33.70
CA ALA A 114 -10.82 -1.87 -33.96
C ALA A 114 -12.13 -1.06 -33.77
N GLY A 115 -12.05 0.13 -33.22
CA GLY A 115 -13.19 1.03 -33.04
C GLY A 115 -13.79 1.04 -31.65
N ALA A 116 -13.15 0.38 -30.68
CA ALA A 116 -13.52 0.49 -29.28
C ALA A 116 -12.30 0.64 -28.37
N ASN A 117 -12.50 1.24 -27.21
CA ASN A 117 -11.49 1.33 -26.17
C ASN A 117 -11.72 0.27 -25.09
N ALA A 118 -10.64 -0.33 -24.68
CA ALA A 118 -10.58 -1.05 -23.43
C ALA A 118 -10.14 -0.06 -22.33
N ILE A 119 -10.90 0.05 -21.27
CA ILE A 119 -10.75 1.09 -20.24
C ILE A 119 -10.60 0.41 -18.89
N VAL A 120 -9.63 0.86 -18.11
CA VAL A 120 -9.42 0.40 -16.72
C VAL A 120 -9.45 1.57 -15.74
N ASP A 121 -9.97 1.29 -14.55
CA ASP A 121 -10.12 2.26 -13.48
C ASP A 121 -9.77 1.62 -12.13
N ILE A 122 -9.20 2.41 -11.23
CA ILE A 122 -9.02 2.01 -9.85
C ILE A 122 -10.20 2.57 -9.06
N GLN A 123 -10.85 1.72 -8.30
CA GLN A 123 -11.94 2.15 -7.44
C GLN A 123 -11.64 1.76 -5.99
N ARG A 124 -12.03 2.63 -5.08
CA ARG A 124 -11.82 2.51 -3.65
C ARG A 124 -13.13 2.20 -2.93
N SER A 125 -13.08 1.24 -2.00
CA SER A 125 -14.12 0.99 -1.01
C SER A 125 -13.53 1.19 0.39
N ILE A 126 -14.22 1.92 1.24
CA ILE A 126 -13.86 2.15 2.64
C ILE A 126 -14.81 1.34 3.50
N ASN A 127 -14.26 0.50 4.39
CA ASN A 127 -15.02 -0.31 5.36
C ASN A 127 -16.16 -1.15 4.75
N GLY A 128 -15.94 -1.69 3.55
CA GLY A 128 -16.95 -2.49 2.86
C GLY A 128 -18.10 -1.70 2.25
N GLY A 129 -17.99 -0.38 2.18
CA GLY A 129 -18.94 0.48 1.46
C GLY A 129 -18.88 0.31 -0.05
N GLY A 130 -19.70 1.07 -0.76
CA GLY A 130 -19.68 1.11 -2.21
C GLY A 130 -18.33 1.55 -2.79
N TYR A 131 -18.02 1.08 -4.00
CA TYR A 131 -16.80 1.48 -4.70
C TYR A 131 -16.94 2.88 -5.31
N THR A 132 -15.95 3.73 -5.06
CA THR A 132 -15.84 5.07 -5.62
C THR A 132 -14.66 5.13 -6.57
N ARG A 133 -14.87 5.70 -7.75
CA ARG A 133 -13.84 5.85 -8.78
C ARG A 133 -12.75 6.82 -8.32
N MET A 134 -11.49 6.41 -8.45
CA MET A 134 -10.33 7.24 -8.14
C MET A 134 -9.91 8.12 -9.33
N GLY A 135 -10.19 7.70 -10.56
CA GLY A 135 -9.98 8.48 -11.79
C GLY A 135 -11.01 9.58 -12.03
N GLY A 136 -11.91 9.81 -11.07
CA GLY A 136 -12.97 10.80 -11.18
C GLY A 136 -14.01 10.48 -12.27
N SER A 137 -14.63 11.50 -12.85
CA SER A 137 -15.64 11.35 -13.91
C SER A 137 -15.04 11.12 -15.28
N ASN A 138 -13.71 11.03 -15.42
CA ASN A 138 -13.05 10.91 -16.70
C ASN A 138 -13.47 9.62 -17.43
N THR A 139 -13.86 9.76 -18.70
CA THR A 139 -14.35 8.62 -19.50
C THR A 139 -13.29 7.53 -19.66
N TYR A 140 -12.03 7.92 -19.77
CA TYR A 140 -10.90 6.99 -20.01
C TYR A 140 -10.17 6.55 -18.75
N ALA A 141 -10.63 7.00 -17.57
CA ALA A 141 -10.10 6.57 -16.29
C ALA A 141 -8.55 6.62 -16.22
N PHE A 142 -7.89 5.57 -15.68
CA PHE A 142 -6.43 5.54 -15.48
C PHE A 142 -5.65 5.06 -16.71
N ALA A 143 -6.21 4.14 -17.47
CA ALA A 143 -5.56 3.63 -18.66
C ALA A 143 -6.61 3.18 -19.68
N HIS A 144 -6.27 3.32 -20.93
CA HIS A 144 -7.08 2.80 -22.03
C HIS A 144 -6.18 2.38 -23.19
N THR A 145 -6.68 1.48 -24.04
CA THR A 145 -6.08 1.15 -25.33
C THR A 145 -7.15 1.10 -26.40
N TYR A 146 -6.76 1.45 -27.60
CA TYR A 146 -7.59 1.42 -28.79
C TYR A 146 -6.99 0.42 -29.77
N ASN A 147 -7.81 -0.40 -30.40
CA ASN A 147 -7.40 -1.48 -31.30
C ASN A 147 -6.95 -2.78 -30.63
N THR A 148 -6.51 -3.72 -31.50
CA THR A 148 -6.22 -5.11 -31.19
C THR A 148 -4.86 -5.37 -30.52
N ASN A 149 -4.14 -4.31 -30.14
CA ASN A 149 -2.82 -4.48 -29.56
C ASN A 149 -2.87 -4.91 -28.11
N SER A 150 -2.10 -5.92 -27.78
CA SER A 150 -1.86 -6.30 -26.38
C SER A 150 -0.82 -5.37 -25.77
N ILE A 151 -1.15 -4.76 -24.65
CA ILE A 151 -0.22 -3.94 -23.89
C ILE A 151 -0.10 -4.45 -22.46
N SER A 152 1.10 -4.37 -21.93
CA SER A 152 1.36 -4.50 -20.49
C SER A 152 1.50 -3.09 -19.95
N THR A 153 0.82 -2.80 -18.85
CA THR A 153 0.85 -1.44 -18.27
C THR A 153 0.90 -1.48 -16.77
N GLY A 154 1.65 -0.53 -16.20
CA GLY A 154 1.64 -0.24 -14.77
C GLY A 154 0.90 1.08 -14.52
N ILE A 155 -0.05 1.05 -13.61
CA ILE A 155 -0.81 2.22 -13.17
C ILE A 155 -0.29 2.58 -11.78
N VAL A 156 0.39 3.72 -11.68
CA VAL A 156 0.84 4.26 -10.39
C VAL A 156 -0.11 5.39 -9.98
N PHE A 157 -0.58 5.33 -8.76
CA PHE A 157 -1.49 6.33 -8.21
C PHE A 157 -1.21 6.55 -6.73
N THR A 158 -1.40 7.79 -6.26
CA THR A 158 -1.33 8.12 -4.83
C THR A 158 -2.70 8.65 -4.39
N ASP A 159 -3.31 7.95 -3.44
CA ASP A 159 -4.52 8.41 -2.76
C ASP A 159 -4.09 9.29 -1.58
N THR A 160 -4.46 10.56 -1.67
CA THR A 160 -4.14 11.60 -0.67
C THR A 160 -5.36 12.09 0.07
N ASP A 161 -6.55 11.58 -0.28
CA ASP A 161 -7.83 12.01 0.29
C ASP A 161 -8.72 10.81 0.66
N PHE A 162 -8.47 10.25 1.81
CA PHE A 162 -9.38 9.31 2.45
C PHE A 162 -9.85 9.83 3.82
N SER A 163 -10.11 11.14 3.89
CA SER A 163 -10.53 11.85 5.10
C SER A 163 -11.82 11.30 5.73
N SER A 164 -12.66 10.60 4.95
CA SER A 164 -13.82 9.88 5.46
C SER A 164 -13.48 8.57 6.16
N TRP A 165 -12.24 8.09 6.06
CA TRP A 165 -11.78 6.92 6.77
C TRP A 165 -11.48 7.27 8.23
N THR A 166 -12.00 6.50 9.16
CA THR A 166 -11.73 6.67 10.59
C THR A 166 -11.00 5.46 11.17
N THR A 167 -11.42 4.27 10.79
CA THR A 167 -10.84 2.98 11.20
C THR A 167 -11.22 1.92 10.17
N GLY A 168 -10.52 0.78 10.21
CA GLY A 168 -10.85 -0.38 9.39
C GLY A 168 -10.09 -0.42 8.07
N THR A 169 -10.60 -1.14 7.11
CA THR A 169 -9.90 -1.45 5.88
C THR A 169 -10.31 -0.55 4.72
N ILE A 170 -9.34 -0.24 3.87
CA ILE A 170 -9.57 0.32 2.54
C ILE A 170 -9.24 -0.76 1.52
N VAL A 171 -10.13 -0.96 0.55
CA VAL A 171 -9.92 -1.87 -0.58
C VAL A 171 -9.79 -1.04 -1.84
N TYR A 172 -8.67 -1.16 -2.52
CA TYR A 172 -8.47 -0.65 -3.87
C TYR A 172 -8.58 -1.82 -4.83
N LYS A 173 -9.46 -1.72 -5.80
CA LYS A 173 -9.73 -2.76 -6.79
C LYS A 173 -9.67 -2.19 -8.19
N LEU A 174 -9.13 -2.98 -9.10
CA LEU A 174 -9.11 -2.65 -10.50
C LEU A 174 -10.45 -3.04 -11.14
N PHE A 175 -11.01 -2.12 -11.91
CA PHE A 175 -12.22 -2.30 -12.71
C PHE A 175 -11.90 -2.10 -14.18
N TYR A 176 -12.70 -2.73 -15.04
CA TYR A 176 -12.49 -2.68 -16.47
C TYR A 176 -13.83 -2.65 -17.22
N ARG A 177 -13.84 -2.04 -18.41
CA ARG A 177 -15.00 -1.99 -19.31
C ARG A 177 -14.57 -1.72 -20.74
N THR A 178 -15.47 -1.93 -21.70
CA THR A 178 -15.35 -1.36 -23.04
C THR A 178 -16.18 -0.07 -23.13
N ASP A 179 -15.91 0.78 -24.10
CA ASP A 179 -16.77 1.93 -24.42
C ASP A 179 -17.81 1.62 -25.50
N ASN A 180 -17.76 0.40 -26.07
CA ASN A 180 -18.67 -0.04 -27.13
C ASN A 180 -19.09 -1.49 -26.90
N ALA A 181 -20.37 -1.69 -26.57
CA ALA A 181 -20.93 -3.01 -26.25
C ALA A 181 -20.85 -4.03 -27.41
N SER A 182 -20.67 -3.57 -28.65
CA SER A 182 -20.49 -4.45 -29.82
C SER A 182 -19.10 -5.05 -29.90
N HIS A 183 -18.16 -4.63 -29.03
CA HIS A 183 -16.77 -5.06 -29.03
C HIS A 183 -16.35 -5.54 -27.66
N ALA A 184 -16.02 -6.83 -27.54
CA ALA A 184 -15.46 -7.37 -26.32
C ALA A 184 -14.00 -6.91 -26.15
N MET A 185 -13.64 -6.54 -24.93
CA MET A 185 -12.25 -6.37 -24.52
C MET A 185 -11.78 -7.58 -23.68
N THR A 186 -10.51 -7.90 -23.79
CA THR A 186 -9.83 -8.78 -22.85
C THR A 186 -9.01 -7.93 -21.89
N PHE A 187 -9.32 -8.04 -20.60
CA PHE A 187 -8.62 -7.32 -19.52
C PHE A 187 -7.32 -8.01 -19.14
N VAL A 188 -7.36 -9.34 -18.97
CA VAL A 188 -6.21 -10.15 -18.57
C VAL A 188 -6.16 -11.39 -19.44
N ARG A 189 -4.97 -11.72 -19.93
CA ARG A 189 -4.75 -12.96 -20.66
C ARG A 189 -4.59 -14.14 -19.70
N ALA A 190 -5.01 -15.30 -20.14
CA ALA A 190 -4.74 -16.56 -19.46
C ALA A 190 -3.24 -16.78 -19.22
N LEU A 191 -2.91 -17.41 -18.11
CA LEU A 191 -1.54 -17.76 -17.73
C LEU A 191 -0.56 -16.56 -17.60
N THR A 192 -1.10 -15.37 -17.26
CA THR A 192 -0.27 -14.20 -17.00
C THR A 192 -0.54 -13.67 -15.59
N ASP A 193 0.49 -13.57 -14.78
CA ASP A 193 0.40 -13.00 -13.44
C ASP A 193 0.26 -11.48 -13.52
N ASN A 194 -0.68 -10.98 -12.76
CA ASN A 194 -0.88 -9.56 -12.53
C ASN A 194 -0.58 -9.28 -11.07
N CYS A 195 0.03 -8.17 -10.79
CA CYS A 195 0.39 -7.84 -9.42
C CYS A 195 -0.01 -6.41 -9.07
N ALA A 196 -0.20 -6.20 -7.79
CA ALA A 196 -0.40 -4.89 -7.23
C ALA A 196 0.33 -4.77 -5.89
N TRP A 197 0.73 -3.55 -5.55
CA TRP A 197 1.24 -3.23 -4.24
C TRP A 197 0.76 -1.84 -3.81
N ALA A 198 0.69 -1.63 -2.51
CA ALA A 198 0.43 -0.33 -1.92
C ALA A 198 1.34 -0.11 -0.70
N MET A 199 1.74 1.13 -0.51
CA MET A 199 2.51 1.59 0.64
C MET A 199 1.78 2.73 1.33
N GLU A 200 1.66 2.65 2.65
CA GLU A 200 1.28 3.80 3.47
C GLU A 200 2.51 4.64 3.75
N ILE A 201 2.45 5.91 3.39
CA ILE A 201 3.54 6.87 3.54
C ILE A 201 3.11 7.94 4.55
N LYS A 202 3.93 8.15 5.56
CA LYS A 202 3.68 9.19 6.55
C LYS A 202 3.79 10.58 5.94
N ARG A 203 2.77 11.40 6.15
CA ARG A 203 2.81 12.86 5.94
C ARG A 203 3.42 13.60 7.10
#